data_d7a4dd392aeb4b06c26ae89a6d4c80e7
#
_entry.id   d7a4dd392aeb4b06c26ae89a6d4c80e7
#
_cell.length_a   1.000
_cell.length_b   1.000
_cell.length_c   1.000
_cell.angle_alpha   90.00
_cell.angle_beta   90.00
_cell.angle_gamma   90.00
#
_symmetry.space_group_name_H-M   'P 1'
#
loop_
_entity.id
_entity.type
_entity.pdbx_description
1 polymer ?
#
loop_
_entity_poly.entity_id
_entity_poly.type
_entity_poly.pdbx_seq_one_letter_code
_entity_poly.pdbx_strand_id
1 'polypeptide(L)'
;MPKRWVQNKILLFLIGLFILPHGGFAEEFLVKAHPLAACPDSPNCVSTMEAREGHAIAPYRYRTSLPEAKAALKQIVSEWSRTTLVKEEGEYLKFEVRSFLWQFVDDVEFWFEEATQTVHFRSASRTGYSDFGVNRRRMEDLRRKVEGKL
;
A
#
# COMPACT_ATOMS: atom_id res chain seq x y z
N MET A 1 -73.48 -33.34 -51.07
CA MET A 1 -72.05 -33.62 -50.96
C MET A 1 -71.36 -32.42 -50.29
N PRO A 2 -70.98 -32.45 -49.01
CA PRO A 2 -70.34 -31.29 -48.37
C PRO A 2 -68.82 -31.44 -48.46
N LYS A 3 -68.16 -30.35 -48.86
CA LYS A 3 -66.70 -30.17 -48.91
C LYS A 3 -66.13 -30.00 -47.50
N ARG A 4 -65.22 -30.89 -47.09
CA ARG A 4 -64.47 -30.80 -45.83
C ARG A 4 -63.35 -29.75 -45.97
N TRP A 5 -63.43 -28.72 -45.16
CA TRP A 5 -62.36 -27.76 -44.98
C TRP A 5 -61.31 -28.37 -44.05
N VAL A 6 -60.07 -28.50 -44.51
CA VAL A 6 -58.93 -28.86 -43.73
C VAL A 6 -58.32 -27.58 -43.18
N GLN A 7 -58.42 -27.36 -41.87
CA GLN A 7 -57.76 -26.25 -41.23
C GLN A 7 -56.32 -26.65 -40.92
N ASN A 8 -55.35 -26.03 -41.62
CA ASN A 8 -53.94 -26.05 -41.26
C ASN A 8 -53.71 -25.21 -40.04
N LYS A 9 -53.40 -25.82 -38.91
CA LYS A 9 -52.89 -25.15 -37.72
C LYS A 9 -51.39 -24.92 -37.94
N ILE A 10 -51.01 -23.70 -38.22
CA ILE A 10 -49.60 -23.25 -38.24
C ILE A 10 -49.20 -23.10 -36.75
N LEU A 11 -48.34 -24.01 -36.31
CA LEU A 11 -47.75 -23.97 -34.99
C LEU A 11 -46.56 -23.00 -34.99
N LEU A 12 -46.79 -21.78 -34.53
CA LEU A 12 -45.72 -20.79 -34.31
C LEU A 12 -44.87 -21.20 -33.12
N PHE A 13 -43.66 -21.73 -33.40
CA PHE A 13 -42.62 -21.88 -32.41
C PHE A 13 -42.05 -20.50 -32.07
N LEU A 14 -42.45 -19.95 -30.92
CA LEU A 14 -41.77 -18.81 -30.35
C LEU A 14 -40.44 -19.30 -29.75
N ILE A 15 -39.35 -19.06 -30.49
CA ILE A 15 -37.99 -19.21 -29.95
C ILE A 15 -37.77 -18.06 -28.96
N GLY A 16 -37.97 -18.35 -27.69
CA GLY A 16 -37.61 -17.45 -26.61
C GLY A 16 -36.09 -17.29 -26.55
N LEU A 17 -35.60 -16.15 -27.03
CA LEU A 17 -34.21 -15.74 -26.86
C LEU A 17 -33.98 -15.44 -25.38
N PHE A 18 -33.45 -16.42 -24.63
CA PHE A 18 -32.99 -16.24 -23.26
C PHE A 18 -31.72 -15.37 -23.33
N ILE A 19 -31.88 -14.07 -23.15
CA ILE A 19 -30.75 -13.16 -22.88
C ILE A 19 -30.34 -13.41 -21.42
N LEU A 20 -29.30 -14.22 -21.22
CA LEU A 20 -28.63 -14.35 -19.94
C LEU A 20 -27.98 -12.99 -19.62
N PRO A 21 -28.26 -12.39 -18.46
CA PRO A 21 -27.50 -11.23 -18.05
C PRO A 21 -26.06 -11.68 -17.83
N HIS A 22 -25.14 -11.16 -18.64
CA HIS A 22 -23.71 -11.25 -18.34
C HIS A 22 -23.48 -10.38 -17.11
N GLY A 23 -23.63 -10.98 -15.93
CA GLY A 23 -23.16 -10.41 -14.70
C GLY A 23 -21.65 -10.34 -14.76
N GLY A 24 -21.14 -9.21 -15.24
CA GLY A 24 -19.76 -8.85 -15.01
C GLY A 24 -19.57 -8.76 -13.51
N PHE A 25 -18.95 -9.78 -12.91
CA PHE A 25 -18.35 -9.64 -11.60
C PHE A 25 -17.23 -8.63 -11.77
N ALA A 26 -17.56 -7.34 -11.56
CA ALA A 26 -16.55 -6.38 -11.20
C ALA A 26 -15.98 -6.90 -9.88
N GLU A 27 -14.83 -7.57 -9.93
CA GLU A 27 -14.00 -7.74 -8.76
C GLU A 27 -13.70 -6.32 -8.27
N GLU A 28 -14.48 -5.88 -7.32
CA GLU A 28 -14.20 -4.67 -6.55
C GLU A 28 -12.89 -4.99 -5.83
N PHE A 29 -11.78 -4.56 -6.43
CA PHE A 29 -10.48 -4.54 -5.79
C PHE A 29 -10.64 -3.69 -4.54
N LEU A 30 -10.94 -4.33 -3.41
CA LEU A 30 -10.89 -3.71 -2.09
C LEU A 30 -9.44 -3.28 -1.89
N VAL A 31 -9.12 -2.06 -2.27
CA VAL A 31 -7.85 -1.43 -1.90
C VAL A 31 -7.83 -1.43 -0.38
N LYS A 32 -7.09 -2.36 0.20
CA LYS A 32 -6.91 -2.44 1.66
C LYS A 32 -6.41 -1.07 2.13
N ALA A 33 -7.20 -0.39 2.96
CA ALA A 33 -6.81 0.90 3.51
C ALA A 33 -5.47 0.74 4.24
N HIS A 34 -4.46 1.50 3.79
CA HIS A 34 -3.13 1.44 4.41
C HIS A 34 -3.08 2.36 5.65
N PRO A 35 -2.25 2.01 6.67
CA PRO A 35 -2.19 2.74 7.93
C PRO A 35 -1.35 4.03 7.87
N LEU A 36 -0.65 4.29 6.75
CA LEU A 36 0.24 5.44 6.61
C LEU A 36 -0.56 6.71 6.33
N ALA A 37 -0.37 7.75 7.13
CA ALA A 37 -0.99 9.05 6.91
C ALA A 37 -0.38 9.77 5.70
N ALA A 38 -1.13 10.68 5.08
CA ALA A 38 -0.59 11.59 4.07
C ALA A 38 0.50 12.51 4.66
N CYS A 39 1.44 12.94 3.83
CA CYS A 39 2.38 13.98 4.21
C CYS A 39 1.68 15.35 4.30
N PRO A 40 2.07 16.23 5.26
CA PRO A 40 1.66 17.63 5.24
C PRO A 40 2.23 18.35 4.02
N ASP A 41 1.85 19.61 3.83
CA ASP A 41 2.41 20.41 2.72
C ASP A 41 3.84 20.89 2.98
N SER A 42 4.30 20.82 4.23
CA SER A 42 5.67 21.16 4.60
C SER A 42 6.69 20.13 4.12
N PRO A 43 7.87 20.53 3.62
CA PRO A 43 8.86 19.63 2.99
C PRO A 43 9.66 18.79 4.00
N ASN A 44 9.07 18.42 5.13
CA ASN A 44 9.67 17.64 6.22
C ASN A 44 9.13 16.20 6.29
N CYS A 45 8.58 15.70 5.18
CA CYS A 45 7.97 14.39 5.09
C CYS A 45 8.24 13.75 3.73
N VAL A 46 8.51 12.45 3.72
CA VAL A 46 8.52 11.60 2.52
C VAL A 46 7.66 10.38 2.74
N SER A 47 6.96 9.93 1.71
CA SER A 47 6.13 8.73 1.76
C SER A 47 6.06 8.04 0.41
N THR A 48 6.01 6.71 0.44
CA THR A 48 5.77 5.87 -0.73
C THR A 48 4.33 5.93 -1.24
N MET A 49 3.44 6.52 -0.45
CA MET A 49 2.01 6.70 -0.78
C MET A 49 1.72 8.09 -1.35
N GLU A 50 2.74 8.94 -1.52
CA GLU A 50 2.62 10.28 -2.08
C GLU A 50 2.97 10.32 -3.56
N ALA A 51 2.21 11.12 -4.31
CA ALA A 51 2.49 11.42 -5.72
C ALA A 51 3.18 12.77 -5.93
N ARG A 52 3.17 13.65 -4.93
CA ARG A 52 3.78 14.98 -4.99
C ARG A 52 5.30 14.85 -5.05
N GLU A 53 5.96 15.48 -6.02
CA GLU A 53 7.39 15.34 -6.32
C GLU A 53 8.28 15.50 -5.08
N GLY A 54 8.05 16.52 -4.26
CA GLY A 54 8.83 16.79 -3.05
C GLY A 54 8.68 15.73 -1.94
N HIS A 55 7.60 14.92 -1.96
CA HIS A 55 7.24 13.94 -0.93
C HIS A 55 7.34 12.51 -1.41
N ALA A 56 7.21 12.27 -2.70
CA ALA A 56 7.25 10.93 -3.28
C ALA A 56 8.63 10.28 -3.13
N ILE A 57 8.64 9.00 -2.76
CA ILE A 57 9.84 8.16 -2.67
C ILE A 57 9.45 6.72 -3.01
N ALA A 58 10.35 5.98 -3.68
CA ALA A 58 10.05 4.59 -4.07
C ALA A 58 10.01 3.64 -2.86
N PRO A 59 9.11 2.64 -2.83
CA PRO A 59 9.06 1.64 -1.76
C PRO A 59 10.25 0.68 -1.82
N TYR A 60 10.40 -0.18 -0.79
CA TYR A 60 11.31 -1.32 -0.84
C TYR A 60 10.56 -2.56 -1.33
N ARG A 61 11.31 -3.55 -1.81
CA ARG A 61 10.80 -4.87 -2.14
C ARG A 61 11.43 -5.91 -1.23
N TYR A 62 10.68 -6.93 -0.87
CA TYR A 62 11.20 -8.09 -0.16
C TYR A 62 10.91 -9.39 -0.93
N ARG A 63 11.72 -10.42 -0.69
CA ARG A 63 11.63 -11.72 -1.36
C ARG A 63 11.54 -12.88 -0.37
N THR A 64 11.70 -12.58 0.91
CA THR A 64 11.57 -13.52 2.02
C THR A 64 10.10 -13.61 2.47
N SER A 65 9.81 -14.37 3.51
CA SER A 65 8.49 -14.33 4.13
C SER A 65 8.25 -12.99 4.84
N LEU A 66 6.99 -12.60 5.01
CA LEU A 66 6.62 -11.38 5.75
C LEU A 66 7.24 -11.32 7.16
N PRO A 67 7.21 -12.39 7.99
CA PRO A 67 7.85 -12.36 9.31
C PRO A 67 9.37 -12.13 9.24
N GLU A 68 10.05 -12.73 8.27
CA GLU A 68 11.51 -12.58 8.08
C GLU A 68 11.85 -11.17 7.62
N ALA A 69 11.15 -10.64 6.61
CA ALA A 69 11.34 -9.27 6.12
C ALA A 69 11.10 -8.24 7.23
N LYS A 70 10.03 -8.43 8.02
CA LYS A 70 9.70 -7.58 9.16
C LYS A 70 10.75 -7.62 10.25
N ALA A 71 11.26 -8.82 10.60
CA ALA A 71 12.32 -9.00 11.58
C ALA A 71 13.63 -8.34 11.13
N ALA A 72 14.02 -8.55 9.87
CA ALA A 72 15.24 -7.97 9.30
C ALA A 72 15.18 -6.43 9.28
N LEU A 73 14.07 -5.85 8.81
CA LEU A 73 13.89 -4.40 8.81
C LEU A 73 13.91 -3.83 10.24
N LYS A 74 13.19 -4.46 11.16
CA LYS A 74 13.16 -4.06 12.57
C LYS A 74 14.55 -4.05 13.18
N GLN A 75 15.36 -5.08 12.95
CA GLN A 75 16.73 -5.15 13.41
C GLN A 75 17.56 -3.98 12.86
N ILE A 76 17.58 -3.77 11.55
CA ILE A 76 18.37 -2.72 10.89
C ILE A 76 17.99 -1.32 11.41
N VAL A 77 16.69 -1.05 11.59
CA VAL A 77 16.22 0.26 12.09
C VAL A 77 16.53 0.44 13.58
N SER A 78 16.47 -0.63 14.38
CA SER A 78 16.79 -0.58 15.80
C SER A 78 18.27 -0.30 16.07
N GLU A 79 19.15 -0.49 15.09
CA GLU A 79 20.58 -0.13 15.19
C GLU A 79 20.82 1.39 15.03
N TRP A 80 19.84 2.16 14.60
CA TRP A 80 19.99 3.61 14.48
C TRP A 80 20.08 4.26 15.86
N SER A 81 20.98 5.22 15.99
CA SER A 81 21.10 6.00 17.22
C SER A 81 19.80 6.73 17.57
N ARG A 82 19.44 6.73 18.84
CA ARG A 82 18.26 7.45 19.38
C ARG A 82 16.94 7.06 18.70
N THR A 83 16.81 5.78 18.40
CA THR A 83 15.63 5.20 17.77
C THR A 83 14.91 4.28 18.76
N THR A 84 13.60 4.37 18.81
CA THR A 84 12.74 3.57 19.65
C THR A 84 11.60 2.99 18.83
N LEU A 85 11.38 1.67 18.90
CA LEU A 85 10.17 1.04 18.38
C LEU A 85 9.01 1.40 19.31
N VAL A 86 8.00 2.11 18.81
CA VAL A 86 6.85 2.57 19.59
C VAL A 86 5.56 1.83 19.28
N LYS A 87 5.49 1.17 18.12
CA LYS A 87 4.34 0.34 17.75
C LYS A 87 4.76 -0.79 16.81
N GLU A 88 4.23 -1.99 17.10
CA GLU A 88 4.30 -3.16 16.24
C GLU A 88 2.94 -3.85 16.24
N GLU A 89 2.28 -3.91 15.08
CA GLU A 89 0.91 -4.43 15.00
C GLU A 89 0.65 -4.99 13.58
N GLY A 90 0.41 -6.30 13.49
CA GLY A 90 0.24 -6.96 12.18
C GLY A 90 1.39 -6.64 11.22
N GLU A 91 1.07 -6.09 10.09
CA GLU A 91 2.00 -5.69 9.03
C GLU A 91 2.61 -4.29 9.22
N TYR A 92 2.38 -3.65 10.38
CA TYR A 92 2.80 -2.27 10.63
C TYR A 92 3.88 -2.18 11.72
N LEU A 93 4.88 -1.30 11.48
CA LEU A 93 5.89 -0.90 12.43
C LEU A 93 5.97 0.63 12.50
N LYS A 94 6.14 1.17 13.71
CA LYS A 94 6.42 2.59 13.91
C LYS A 94 7.60 2.79 14.85
N PHE A 95 8.53 3.64 14.44
CA PHE A 95 9.67 4.08 15.21
C PHE A 95 9.63 5.57 15.43
N GLU A 96 10.14 6.02 16.57
CA GLU A 96 10.53 7.41 16.82
C GLU A 96 12.04 7.53 16.69
N VAL A 97 12.48 8.51 15.91
CA VAL A 97 13.91 8.85 15.77
C VAL A 97 14.13 10.28 16.27
N ARG A 98 15.06 10.47 17.20
CA ARG A 98 15.32 11.79 17.80
C ARG A 98 16.57 12.40 17.25
N SER A 99 16.52 13.68 16.90
CA SER A 99 17.71 14.45 16.49
C SER A 99 18.66 14.65 17.67
N PHE A 100 19.96 14.83 17.38
CA PHE A 100 20.98 14.96 18.44
C PHE A 100 20.87 16.27 19.19
N LEU A 101 20.81 17.41 18.48
CA LEU A 101 20.91 18.74 19.10
C LEU A 101 19.56 19.23 19.65
N TRP A 102 18.52 19.17 18.85
CA TRP A 102 17.25 19.83 19.13
C TRP A 102 16.18 18.89 19.67
N GLN A 103 16.51 17.60 19.83
CA GLN A 103 15.56 16.56 20.28
C GLN A 103 14.26 16.50 19.45
N PHE A 104 14.29 16.98 18.21
CA PHE A 104 13.15 16.84 17.31
C PHE A 104 12.85 15.38 17.09
N VAL A 105 11.56 15.05 17.05
CA VAL A 105 11.09 13.68 16.87
C VAL A 105 10.59 13.53 15.44
N ASP A 106 11.16 12.56 14.76
CA ASP A 106 10.66 12.08 13.46
C ASP A 106 9.92 10.76 13.67
N ASP A 107 8.74 10.65 13.10
CA ASP A 107 8.01 9.39 12.98
C ASP A 107 8.48 8.65 11.73
N VAL A 108 8.92 7.40 11.89
CA VAL A 108 9.28 6.52 10.79
C VAL A 108 8.37 5.30 10.85
N GLU A 109 7.54 5.16 9.83
CA GLU A 109 6.46 4.18 9.77
C GLU A 109 6.68 3.24 8.58
N PHE A 110 6.43 1.96 8.76
CA PHE A 110 6.52 0.94 7.72
C PHE A 110 5.22 0.13 7.70
N TRP A 111 4.76 -0.16 6.49
CA TRP A 111 3.64 -1.06 6.25
C TRP A 111 4.03 -2.08 5.19
N PHE A 112 3.87 -3.36 5.53
CA PHE A 112 4.21 -4.48 4.66
C PHE A 112 2.95 -4.92 3.90
N GLU A 113 2.94 -4.71 2.60
CA GLU A 113 1.90 -5.22 1.71
C GLU A 113 2.32 -6.61 1.22
N GLU A 114 1.75 -7.66 1.79
CA GLU A 114 2.15 -9.03 1.51
C GLU A 114 1.83 -9.44 0.07
N ALA A 115 0.67 -9.05 -0.46
CA ALA A 115 0.22 -9.41 -1.80
C ALA A 115 1.20 -8.99 -2.91
N THR A 116 1.91 -7.88 -2.73
CA THR A 116 2.88 -7.35 -3.70
C THR A 116 4.32 -7.48 -3.22
N GLN A 117 4.55 -8.08 -2.05
CA GLN A 117 5.87 -8.16 -1.40
C GLN A 117 6.57 -6.79 -1.34
N THR A 118 5.83 -5.77 -0.91
CA THR A 118 6.28 -4.38 -0.88
C THR A 118 6.28 -3.85 0.54
N VAL A 119 7.33 -3.12 0.92
CA VAL A 119 7.39 -2.34 2.14
C VAL A 119 7.14 -0.88 1.80
N HIS A 120 5.96 -0.42 2.12
CA HIS A 120 5.61 0.99 2.09
C HIS A 120 6.09 1.68 3.35
N PHE A 121 6.41 2.97 3.26
CA PHE A 121 6.87 3.71 4.40
C PHE A 121 6.54 5.20 4.32
N ARG A 122 6.57 5.82 5.49
CA ARG A 122 6.51 7.26 5.68
C ARG A 122 7.57 7.67 6.71
N SER A 123 8.28 8.77 6.45
CA SER A 123 9.21 9.37 7.41
C SER A 123 8.94 10.86 7.46
N ALA A 124 8.57 11.37 8.65
CA ALA A 124 8.12 12.75 8.81
C ALA A 124 8.52 13.33 10.16
N SER A 125 8.93 14.60 10.17
CA SER A 125 9.17 15.34 11.40
C SER A 125 7.84 15.79 12.02
N ARG A 126 7.70 15.66 13.34
CA ARG A 126 6.52 16.13 14.08
C ARG A 126 6.44 17.67 14.15
N THR A 127 7.58 18.33 14.07
CA THR A 127 7.71 19.77 14.23
C THR A 127 8.67 20.35 13.21
N GLY A 128 8.53 21.66 12.96
CA GLY A 128 9.36 22.37 11.99
C GLY A 128 8.81 22.33 10.56
N TYR A 129 9.07 23.38 9.81
CA TYR A 129 8.64 23.48 8.41
C TYR A 129 9.52 22.63 7.48
N SER A 130 10.84 22.62 7.70
CA SER A 130 11.80 21.88 6.87
C SER A 130 12.72 21.02 7.73
N ASP A 131 13.02 19.82 7.26
CA ASP A 131 14.01 18.91 7.84
C ASP A 131 15.33 18.91 7.05
N PHE A 132 15.49 19.83 6.08
CA PHE A 132 16.65 19.89 5.17
C PHE A 132 16.91 18.56 4.43
N GLY A 133 15.86 17.77 4.18
CA GLY A 133 15.92 16.48 3.48
C GLY A 133 16.45 15.32 4.33
N VAL A 134 16.49 15.46 5.67
CA VAL A 134 16.95 14.41 6.58
C VAL A 134 16.08 13.15 6.45
N ASN A 135 14.76 13.29 6.39
CA ASN A 135 13.86 12.15 6.24
C ASN A 135 14.13 11.39 4.92
N ARG A 136 14.29 12.09 3.81
CA ARG A 136 14.62 11.48 2.51
C ARG A 136 15.96 10.74 2.56
N ARG A 137 17.03 11.41 3.01
CA ARG A 137 18.35 10.77 3.12
C ARG A 137 18.32 9.54 4.00
N ARG A 138 17.64 9.58 5.14
CA ARG A 138 17.47 8.43 6.05
C ARG A 138 16.86 7.23 5.32
N MET A 139 15.80 7.44 4.54
CA MET A 139 15.13 6.35 3.84
C MET A 139 15.96 5.84 2.66
N GLU A 140 16.70 6.69 1.95
CA GLU A 140 17.63 6.22 0.92
C GLU A 140 18.85 5.50 1.50
N ASP A 141 19.34 5.90 2.67
CA ASP A 141 20.39 5.16 3.40
C ASP A 141 19.89 3.79 3.85
N LEU A 142 18.64 3.73 4.33
CA LEU A 142 18.01 2.45 4.68
C LEU A 142 17.87 1.55 3.45
N ARG A 143 17.47 2.09 2.29
CA ARG A 143 17.39 1.33 1.02
C ARG A 143 18.65 0.55 0.75
N ARG A 144 19.83 1.20 0.86
CA ARG A 144 21.13 0.53 0.65
C ARG A 144 21.42 -0.57 1.67
N LYS A 145 20.91 -0.43 2.90
CA LYS A 145 21.11 -1.42 3.97
C LYS A 145 20.21 -2.64 3.87
N VAL A 146 18.99 -2.46 3.35
CA VAL A 146 18.00 -3.54 3.20
C VAL A 146 18.16 -4.30 1.89
N GLU A 147 18.87 -3.74 0.92
CA GLU A 147 19.12 -4.39 -0.36
C GLU A 147 19.78 -5.76 -0.15
N GLY A 148 19.15 -6.81 -0.68
CA GLY A 148 19.60 -8.20 -0.53
C GLY A 148 19.39 -8.82 0.86
N LYS A 149 18.71 -8.13 1.79
CA LYS A 149 18.40 -8.64 3.14
C LYS A 149 16.90 -8.83 3.40
N LEU A 150 16.04 -8.20 2.60
CA LEU A 150 14.59 -8.36 2.65
C LEU A 150 14.07 -9.39 1.64
#